data_2abc68ba6f840acfcc618fa241b753bf
#
_entry.id   2abc68ba6f840acfcc618fa241b753bf
#
_cell.length_a   1.000
_cell.length_b   1.000
_cell.length_c   1.000
_cell.angle_alpha   90.00
_cell.angle_beta   90.00
_cell.angle_gamma   90.00
#
_symmetry.space_group_name_H-M   'P 1'
#
loop_
_entity.id
_entity.type
_entity.pdbx_description
1 polymer ?
#
loop_
_entity_poly.entity_id
_entity_poly.type
_entity_poly.pdbx_seq_one_letter_code
_entity_poly.pdbx_strand_id
1 'polypeptide(L)'
;MEEIVASHHSVAECAVIGIHDDLKGQSPLALVVIKLGDEIEHFQIEQEVVKLVRQQIGAVASLRNVVIVERLPKTRSGKILRKLMRSIADGADFQIPSTIDDEAIVGEIAEVLKKYEIGVYTIK
;
A
#
# COMPACT_ATOMS: atom_id res chain seq x y z
N MET A 1 -6.54 4.26 -10.21
CA MET A 1 -5.60 3.15 -10.00
C MET A 1 -6.09 2.14 -8.95
N GLU A 2 -6.62 2.58 -7.83
CA GLU A 2 -7.15 1.64 -6.81
C GLU A 2 -8.21 0.69 -7.37
N GLU A 3 -9.09 1.17 -8.23
CA GLU A 3 -10.13 0.35 -8.82
C GLU A 3 -9.57 -0.81 -9.64
N ILE A 4 -8.47 -0.55 -10.35
CA ILE A 4 -7.81 -1.58 -11.16
C ILE A 4 -7.13 -2.61 -10.26
N VAL A 5 -6.42 -2.17 -9.22
CA VAL A 5 -5.79 -3.08 -8.25
C VAL A 5 -6.86 -3.94 -7.58
N ALA A 6 -7.97 -3.33 -7.18
CA ALA A 6 -9.07 -4.02 -6.51
C ALA A 6 -9.76 -5.05 -7.42
N SER A 7 -9.60 -4.93 -8.74
CA SER A 7 -10.20 -5.89 -9.68
C SER A 7 -9.47 -7.24 -9.72
N HIS A 8 -8.28 -7.33 -9.14
CA HIS A 8 -7.57 -8.61 -9.05
C HIS A 8 -8.35 -9.58 -8.16
N HIS A 9 -8.52 -10.81 -8.60
CA HIS A 9 -9.39 -11.79 -7.92
C HIS A 9 -8.96 -12.15 -6.49
N SER A 10 -7.68 -11.98 -6.17
CA SER A 10 -7.15 -12.29 -4.83
C SER A 10 -7.11 -11.08 -3.88
N VAL A 11 -7.48 -9.89 -4.36
CA VAL A 11 -7.46 -8.66 -3.56
C VAL A 11 -8.79 -8.46 -2.85
N ALA A 12 -8.74 -8.42 -1.50
CA ALA A 12 -9.93 -8.12 -0.68
C ALA A 12 -10.13 -6.62 -0.55
N GLU A 13 -9.06 -5.88 -0.28
CA GLU A 13 -9.04 -4.42 -0.21
C GLU A 13 -7.68 -3.93 -0.66
N CYS A 14 -7.62 -2.65 -1.04
CA CYS A 14 -6.35 -2.02 -1.39
C CYS A 14 -6.39 -0.52 -1.13
N ALA A 15 -5.21 0.07 -1.05
CA ALA A 15 -5.05 1.52 -1.04
C ALA A 15 -3.82 1.86 -1.87
N VAL A 16 -3.93 2.89 -2.70
CA VAL A 16 -2.78 3.40 -3.46
C VAL A 16 -2.46 4.79 -2.92
N ILE A 17 -1.20 4.99 -2.53
CA ILE A 17 -0.72 6.26 -2.00
C ILE A 17 0.47 6.73 -2.81
N GLY A 18 0.70 8.05 -2.82
CA GLY A 18 1.91 8.63 -3.40
C GLY A 18 2.96 8.78 -2.32
N ILE A 19 4.11 8.15 -2.48
CA ILE A 19 5.23 8.29 -1.56
C ILE A 19 6.31 9.17 -2.20
N HIS A 20 7.15 9.78 -1.36
CA HIS A 20 8.21 10.64 -1.85
C HIS A 20 9.20 9.89 -2.75
N ASP A 21 9.54 10.51 -3.87
CA ASP A 21 10.50 9.98 -4.83
C ASP A 21 11.40 11.13 -5.30
N ASP A 22 12.71 11.00 -5.14
CA ASP A 22 13.68 12.05 -5.45
C ASP A 22 13.66 12.46 -6.94
N LEU A 23 13.34 11.54 -7.82
CA LEU A 23 13.34 11.81 -9.26
C LEU A 23 11.99 12.31 -9.79
N LYS A 24 10.89 11.76 -9.27
CA LYS A 24 9.55 12.02 -9.81
C LYS A 24 8.71 12.93 -8.92
N GLY A 25 9.18 13.28 -7.74
CA GLY A 25 8.39 13.96 -6.72
C GLY A 25 7.57 12.99 -5.90
N GLN A 26 6.75 12.16 -6.55
CA GLN A 26 5.98 11.10 -5.92
C GLN A 26 5.96 9.85 -6.78
N SER A 27 5.86 8.69 -6.14
CA SER A 27 5.76 7.40 -6.78
C SER A 27 4.59 6.63 -6.16
N PRO A 28 3.75 5.96 -6.96
CA PRO A 28 2.62 5.21 -6.41
C PRO A 28 3.08 3.95 -5.67
N LEU A 29 2.44 3.69 -4.53
CA LEU A 29 2.62 2.47 -3.74
C LEU A 29 1.24 1.87 -3.50
N ALA A 30 1.06 0.60 -3.84
CA ALA A 30 -0.16 -0.12 -3.57
C ALA A 30 0.00 -1.00 -2.33
N LEU A 31 -0.90 -0.83 -1.36
CA LEU A 31 -1.00 -1.72 -0.19
C LEU A 31 -2.21 -2.60 -0.41
N VAL A 32 -2.01 -3.91 -0.35
CA VAL A 32 -3.01 -4.92 -0.74
C VAL A 32 -3.29 -5.87 0.41
N VAL A 33 -4.57 -6.09 0.69
CA VAL A 33 -5.02 -7.12 1.62
C VAL A 33 -5.57 -8.28 0.78
N ILE A 34 -5.07 -9.49 1.03
CA ILE A 34 -5.45 -10.69 0.28
C ILE A 34 -6.70 -11.30 0.87
N LYS A 35 -7.56 -11.86 0.03
CA LYS A 35 -8.74 -12.60 0.46
C LYS A 35 -8.35 -13.83 1.27
N LEU A 36 -9.12 -14.11 2.32
CA LEU A 36 -8.91 -15.30 3.14
C LEU A 36 -9.10 -16.55 2.29
N GLY A 37 -8.22 -17.53 2.51
CA GLY A 37 -8.28 -18.79 1.80
C GLY A 37 -7.53 -18.85 0.49
N ASP A 38 -7.02 -17.73 -0.01
CA ASP A 38 -6.20 -17.72 -1.22
C ASP A 38 -4.79 -18.20 -0.88
N GLU A 39 -4.33 -19.21 -1.61
CA GLU A 39 -3.02 -19.84 -1.39
C GLU A 39 -1.96 -19.35 -2.38
N ILE A 40 -2.23 -18.25 -3.09
CA ILE A 40 -1.29 -17.69 -4.06
C ILE A 40 -0.13 -17.02 -3.31
N GLU A 41 1.10 -17.24 -3.78
CA GLU A 41 2.26 -16.60 -3.19
C GLU A 41 2.19 -15.07 -3.32
N HIS A 42 2.63 -14.35 -2.29
CA HIS A 42 2.62 -12.88 -2.29
C HIS A 42 3.35 -12.30 -3.49
N PHE A 43 4.51 -12.85 -3.82
CA PHE A 43 5.28 -12.42 -4.98
C PHE A 43 4.48 -12.49 -6.28
N GLN A 44 3.73 -13.57 -6.46
CA GLN A 44 2.91 -13.76 -7.65
C GLN A 44 1.81 -12.69 -7.74
N ILE A 45 1.13 -12.42 -6.62
CA ILE A 45 0.09 -11.39 -6.56
C ILE A 45 0.67 -10.02 -6.88
N GLU A 46 1.83 -9.70 -6.32
CA GLU A 46 2.52 -8.43 -6.57
C GLU A 46 2.82 -8.26 -8.06
N GLN A 47 3.34 -9.28 -8.72
CA GLN A 47 3.65 -9.23 -10.15
C GLN A 47 2.38 -9.09 -11.00
N GLU A 48 1.34 -9.82 -10.66
CA GLU A 48 0.07 -9.77 -11.38
C GLU A 48 -0.59 -8.39 -11.26
N VAL A 49 -0.56 -7.78 -10.07
CA VAL A 49 -1.11 -6.44 -9.86
C VAL A 49 -0.34 -5.39 -10.67
N VAL A 50 0.99 -5.43 -10.65
CA VAL A 50 1.81 -4.51 -11.43
C VAL A 50 1.49 -4.65 -12.93
N LYS A 51 1.39 -5.87 -13.41
CA LYS A 51 1.07 -6.15 -14.81
C LYS A 51 -0.32 -5.64 -15.18
N LEU A 52 -1.30 -5.85 -14.30
CA LEU A 52 -2.67 -5.42 -14.52
C LEU A 52 -2.76 -3.89 -14.66
N VAL A 53 -2.10 -3.15 -13.78
CA VAL A 53 -2.07 -1.68 -13.84
C VAL A 53 -1.41 -1.23 -15.15
N ARG A 54 -0.30 -1.85 -15.53
CA ARG A 54 0.40 -1.51 -16.76
C ARG A 54 -0.48 -1.74 -18.00
N GLN A 55 -1.25 -2.82 -18.01
CA GLN A 55 -2.13 -3.14 -19.14
C GLN A 55 -3.33 -2.19 -19.24
N GLN A 56 -3.90 -1.78 -18.09
CA GLN A 56 -5.11 -0.97 -18.07
C GLN A 56 -4.85 0.54 -18.19
N ILE A 57 -3.76 1.02 -17.61
CA ILE A 57 -3.44 2.45 -17.57
C ILE A 57 -2.27 2.78 -18.49
N GLY A 58 -1.37 1.82 -18.70
CA GLY A 58 -0.17 2.00 -19.50
C GLY A 58 1.08 2.25 -18.66
N ALA A 59 2.23 2.31 -19.31
CA ALA A 59 3.52 2.43 -18.65
C ALA A 59 3.69 3.75 -17.88
N VAL A 60 2.91 4.77 -18.20
CA VAL A 60 2.99 6.10 -17.57
C VAL A 60 2.59 6.02 -16.08
N ALA A 61 1.71 5.10 -15.72
CA ALA A 61 1.27 4.95 -14.34
C ALA A 61 2.38 4.48 -13.39
N SER A 62 3.40 3.78 -13.91
CA SER A 62 4.64 3.40 -13.19
C SER A 62 4.46 2.77 -11.81
N LEU A 63 3.40 1.99 -11.60
CA LEU A 63 3.26 1.25 -10.35
C LEU A 63 4.33 0.15 -10.31
N ARG A 64 5.30 0.30 -9.39
CA ARG A 64 6.41 -0.65 -9.25
C ARG A 64 6.37 -1.39 -7.93
N ASN A 65 5.78 -0.75 -6.91
CA ASN A 65 5.79 -1.27 -5.55
C ASN A 65 4.39 -1.67 -5.14
N VAL A 66 4.22 -2.95 -4.81
CA VAL A 66 3.02 -3.51 -4.24
C VAL A 66 3.44 -4.22 -2.97
N VAL A 67 2.82 -3.87 -1.84
CA VAL A 67 3.09 -4.55 -0.58
C VAL A 67 1.83 -5.25 -0.11
N ILE A 68 2.00 -6.46 0.43
CA ILE A 68 0.90 -7.25 0.99
C ILE A 68 0.86 -6.96 2.49
N VAL A 69 -0.29 -6.53 2.98
CA VAL A 69 -0.52 -6.23 4.40
C VAL A 69 -1.69 -7.05 4.90
N GLU A 70 -1.74 -7.29 6.20
CA GLU A 70 -2.82 -8.06 6.79
C GLU A 70 -4.11 -7.24 6.88
N ARG A 71 -3.97 -5.92 7.07
CA ARG A 71 -5.11 -5.00 7.15
C ARG A 71 -4.65 -3.58 6.87
N LEU A 72 -5.59 -2.71 6.54
CA LEU A 72 -5.33 -1.29 6.29
C LEU A 72 -5.76 -0.46 7.51
N PRO A 73 -5.04 0.63 7.81
CA PRO A 73 -5.47 1.53 8.90
C PRO A 73 -6.78 2.23 8.51
N LYS A 74 -7.76 2.16 9.40
CA LYS A 74 -9.10 2.71 9.17
C LYS A 74 -9.61 3.43 10.41
N THR A 75 -10.54 4.35 10.19
CA THR A 75 -11.35 4.89 11.26
C THR A 75 -12.39 3.85 11.68
N ARG A 76 -13.04 4.07 12.84
CA ARG A 76 -14.12 3.19 13.31
C ARG A 76 -15.29 3.12 12.35
N SER A 77 -15.47 4.15 11.49
CA SER A 77 -16.51 4.15 10.47
C SER A 77 -16.07 3.47 9.17
N GLY A 78 -14.85 2.97 9.09
CA GLY A 78 -14.34 2.22 7.94
C GLY A 78 -13.62 3.04 6.88
N LYS A 79 -13.33 4.30 7.16
CA LYS A 79 -12.59 5.15 6.22
C LYS A 79 -11.09 4.80 6.27
N ILE A 80 -10.50 4.51 5.11
CA ILE A 80 -9.06 4.20 5.00
C ILE A 80 -8.24 5.47 5.24
N LEU A 81 -7.22 5.36 6.10
CA LEU A 81 -6.36 6.48 6.49
C LEU A 81 -5.12 6.55 5.59
N ARG A 82 -5.30 7.00 4.35
CA ARG A 82 -4.23 7.06 3.34
C ARG A 82 -3.13 8.04 3.71
N LYS A 83 -3.50 9.20 4.26
CA LYS A 83 -2.52 10.21 4.67
C LYS A 83 -1.60 9.68 5.77
N LEU A 84 -2.15 8.91 6.71
CA LEU A 84 -1.36 8.29 7.78
C LEU A 84 -0.32 7.33 7.19
N MET A 85 -0.73 6.47 6.25
CA MET A 85 0.19 5.54 5.59
C MET A 85 1.29 6.28 4.82
N ARG A 86 0.94 7.36 4.13
CA ARG A 86 1.91 8.18 3.40
C ARG A 86 2.94 8.78 4.36
N SER A 87 2.48 9.31 5.49
CA SER A 87 3.37 9.89 6.49
C SER A 87 4.34 8.86 7.07
N ILE A 88 3.85 7.65 7.33
CA ILE A 88 4.69 6.54 7.80
C ILE A 88 5.76 6.21 6.75
N ALA A 89 5.38 6.09 5.49
CA ALA A 89 6.30 5.75 4.41
C ALA A 89 7.36 6.83 4.18
N ASP A 90 6.97 8.10 4.30
CA ASP A 90 7.89 9.23 4.07
C ASP A 90 8.72 9.60 5.29
N GLY A 91 8.47 8.97 6.44
CA GLY A 91 9.15 9.31 7.68
C GLY A 91 8.75 10.69 8.21
N ALA A 92 7.61 11.21 7.79
CA ALA A 92 7.10 12.51 8.22
C ALA A 92 6.40 12.41 9.57
N ASP A 93 6.34 13.51 10.29
CA ASP A 93 5.59 13.57 11.53
C ASP A 93 4.10 13.40 11.25
N PHE A 94 3.43 12.65 12.11
CA PHE A 94 1.99 12.44 11.99
C PHE A 94 1.34 12.33 13.36
N GLN A 95 0.05 12.56 13.39
CA GLN A 95 -0.77 12.34 14.59
C GLN A 95 -1.71 11.20 14.30
N ILE A 96 -1.85 10.30 15.29
CA ILE A 96 -2.79 9.20 15.17
C ILE A 96 -4.19 9.75 15.51
N PRO A 97 -5.14 9.69 14.54
CA PRO A 97 -6.49 10.19 14.81
C PRO A 97 -7.15 9.46 15.99
N SER A 98 -7.87 10.18 16.82
CA SER A 98 -8.61 9.57 17.93
C SER A 98 -9.72 8.62 17.43
N THR A 99 -10.12 8.76 16.18
CA THR A 99 -11.13 7.92 15.54
C THR A 99 -10.57 6.64 14.94
N ILE A 100 -9.26 6.41 15.06
CA ILE A 100 -8.64 5.19 14.52
C ILE A 100 -9.22 3.94 15.18
N ASP A 101 -9.46 2.91 14.37
CA ASP A 101 -10.03 1.66 14.85
C ASP A 101 -9.07 0.92 15.77
N ASP A 102 -7.78 0.81 15.40
CA ASP A 102 -6.75 0.13 16.17
C ASP A 102 -5.40 0.80 15.96
N GLU A 103 -4.85 1.36 17.01
CA GLU A 103 -3.55 2.05 16.96
C GLU A 103 -2.37 1.12 16.64
N ALA A 104 -2.50 -0.16 16.94
CA ALA A 104 -1.44 -1.14 16.68
C ALA A 104 -1.13 -1.25 15.17
N ILE A 105 -2.06 -0.86 14.31
CA ILE A 105 -1.88 -0.91 12.85
C ILE A 105 -0.71 -0.04 12.38
N VAL A 106 -0.40 1.05 13.08
CA VAL A 106 0.71 1.95 12.73
C VAL A 106 2.03 1.17 12.73
N GLY A 107 2.27 0.39 13.77
CA GLY A 107 3.46 -0.45 13.86
C GLY A 107 3.48 -1.56 12.81
N GLU A 108 2.33 -2.15 12.52
CA GLU A 108 2.21 -3.20 11.50
C GLU A 108 2.57 -2.66 10.12
N ILE A 109 2.07 -1.48 9.75
CA ILE A 109 2.38 -0.87 8.46
C ILE A 109 3.86 -0.50 8.38
N ALA A 110 4.42 0.08 9.43
CA ALA A 110 5.84 0.44 9.48
C ALA A 110 6.73 -0.80 9.28
N GLU A 111 6.40 -1.91 9.95
CA GLU A 111 7.17 -3.16 9.82
C GLU A 111 7.11 -3.74 8.40
N VAL A 112 5.96 -3.69 7.74
CA VAL A 112 5.81 -4.16 6.37
C VAL A 112 6.65 -3.30 5.42
N LEU A 113 6.57 -1.98 5.53
CA LEU A 113 7.36 -1.08 4.70
C LEU A 113 8.86 -1.29 4.90
N LYS A 114 9.28 -1.53 6.13
CA LYS A 114 10.66 -1.84 6.46
C LYS A 114 11.11 -3.15 5.81
N LYS A 115 10.28 -4.18 5.87
CA LYS A 115 10.55 -5.48 5.25
C LYS A 115 10.73 -5.37 3.75
N TYR A 116 9.92 -4.55 3.09
CA TYR A 116 9.98 -4.32 1.64
C TYR A 116 10.98 -3.22 1.25
N GLU A 117 11.63 -2.58 2.22
CA GLU A 117 12.61 -1.50 2.01
C GLU A 117 12.03 -0.35 1.19
N ILE A 118 10.85 0.12 1.58
CA ILE A 118 10.09 1.14 0.85
C ILE A 118 10.09 2.48 1.61
N GLY A 119 10.08 3.57 0.87
CA GLY A 119 10.01 4.91 1.42
C GLY A 119 11.25 5.25 2.23
N VAL A 120 11.05 5.71 3.47
CA VAL A 120 12.15 6.07 4.37
C VAL A 120 13.06 4.88 4.70
N TYR A 121 12.57 3.66 4.50
CA TYR A 121 13.32 2.42 4.77
C TYR A 121 14.11 1.92 3.55
N THR A 122 14.10 2.65 2.44
CA THR A 122 14.85 2.26 1.25
C THR A 122 16.36 2.24 1.54
N ILE A 123 17.01 1.12 1.21
CA ILE A 123 18.46 1.01 1.34
C ILE A 123 19.09 1.64 0.10
N LYS A 124 19.98 2.60 0.33
CA LYS A 124 20.71 3.27 -0.75
C LYS A 124 22.10 2.71 -0.91
#